data_4a70ff171e14b324e0d5a67280fe53a9
#
_entry.id   4a70ff171e14b324e0d5a67280fe53a9
#
_cell.length_a   1.000
_cell.length_b   1.000
_cell.length_c   1.000
_cell.angle_alpha   90.00
_cell.angle_beta   90.00
_cell.angle_gamma   90.00
#
_symmetry.space_group_name_H-M   'P 1'
#
loop_
_entity.id
_entity.type
_entity.pdbx_description
1 polymer ?
#
loop_
_entity_poly.entity_id
_entity_poly.type
_entity_poly.pdbx_seq_one_letter_code
_entity_poly.pdbx_strand_id
1 'polypeptide(L)'
;MSQKIVTVVGSTGQQGKAVIAALAGNPQYRIRGVTRNPDSAAAKVLVSEGIEIVKADLNDLKSLTAAFQGSHIIFGVTDYWNSYPMYGPTKAKDVEREQASNLVKAASAIPTLEHYVWSTLPKGNKEYPVYHFEGKPEADDLVRAGPFLPPRTTLFMVCFYANNLQIASFRPYWIETANKYVQFTTYDPETIIPFIGAVKNITPFIKAIISNPEQTKNGAMVIGSIGQWTAKKWVGEWAAARGAQAQVVQISQKDYNALWPWPRWSEESALMMNYFNLDITPVETLEEWAKTYELPDPSSGSY
;
A
#
# COMPACT_ATOMS: atom_id res chain seq x y z
N MET A 1 -32.62 3.64 4.51
CA MET A 1 -31.80 2.42 4.37
C MET A 1 -30.75 2.43 5.48
N SER A 2 -30.40 1.28 6.06
CA SER A 2 -29.31 1.21 7.04
C SER A 2 -27.97 1.45 6.34
N GLN A 3 -27.05 2.18 6.99
CA GLN A 3 -25.72 2.43 6.46
C GLN A 3 -24.93 1.12 6.34
N LYS A 4 -24.15 0.99 5.28
CA LYS A 4 -23.19 -0.11 5.14
C LYS A 4 -21.96 0.14 6.02
N ILE A 5 -21.56 -0.85 6.82
CA ILE A 5 -20.35 -0.76 7.65
C ILE A 5 -19.14 -1.06 6.78
N VAL A 6 -18.21 -0.11 6.75
CA VAL A 6 -16.89 -0.25 6.11
C VAL A 6 -15.83 -0.39 7.19
N THR A 7 -15.25 -1.56 7.31
CA THR A 7 -14.19 -1.83 8.29
C THR A 7 -12.83 -1.67 7.65
N VAL A 8 -11.98 -0.81 8.25
CA VAL A 8 -10.68 -0.40 7.72
C VAL A 8 -9.57 -0.89 8.65
N VAL A 9 -8.84 -1.91 8.24
CA VAL A 9 -7.64 -2.37 8.93
C VAL A 9 -6.51 -1.38 8.70
N GLY A 10 -5.68 -1.15 9.72
CA GLY A 10 -4.60 -0.16 9.64
C GLY A 10 -5.10 1.28 9.45
N SER A 11 -6.23 1.63 10.08
CA SER A 11 -6.95 2.89 9.93
C SER A 11 -6.09 4.16 10.17
N THR A 12 -5.05 4.06 10.99
CA THR A 12 -4.11 5.15 11.28
C THR A 12 -2.94 5.27 10.30
N GLY A 13 -2.76 4.27 9.41
CA GLY A 13 -1.71 4.23 8.39
C GLY A 13 -2.08 4.99 7.11
N GLN A 14 -1.16 5.08 6.15
CA GLN A 14 -1.38 5.82 4.89
C GLN A 14 -2.56 5.29 4.09
N GLN A 15 -2.62 4.00 3.85
CA GLN A 15 -3.70 3.39 3.07
C GLN A 15 -5.04 3.46 3.81
N GLY A 16 -5.06 3.15 5.12
CA GLY A 16 -6.29 3.24 5.91
C GLY A 16 -6.86 4.66 5.96
N LYS A 17 -6.01 5.67 6.09
CA LYS A 17 -6.43 7.09 5.99
C LYS A 17 -7.00 7.43 4.61
N ALA A 18 -6.45 6.86 3.54
CA ALA A 18 -6.96 7.07 2.19
C ALA A 18 -8.36 6.44 2.01
N VAL A 19 -8.59 5.26 2.60
CA VAL A 19 -9.92 4.62 2.61
C VAL A 19 -10.91 5.47 3.37
N ILE A 20 -10.54 5.95 4.57
CA ILE A 20 -11.40 6.84 5.37
C ILE A 20 -11.71 8.11 4.58
N ALA A 21 -10.70 8.78 4.02
CA ALA A 21 -10.88 10.00 3.23
C ALA A 21 -11.73 9.79 1.97
N ALA A 22 -11.70 8.59 1.38
CA ALA A 22 -12.51 8.25 0.23
C ALA A 22 -14.01 8.18 0.54
N LEU A 23 -14.37 7.79 1.77
CA LEU A 23 -15.74 7.42 2.14
C LEU A 23 -16.33 8.30 3.24
N ALA A 24 -15.50 9.09 3.93
CA ALA A 24 -15.98 10.03 4.95
C ALA A 24 -17.00 11.03 4.37
N GLY A 25 -18.05 11.28 5.13
CA GLY A 25 -19.14 12.18 4.72
C GLY A 25 -20.16 11.55 3.75
N ASN A 26 -19.92 10.37 3.21
CA ASN A 26 -20.93 9.68 2.41
C ASN A 26 -21.97 9.01 3.33
N PRO A 27 -23.26 9.42 3.25
CA PRO A 27 -24.30 8.93 4.14
C PRO A 27 -24.64 7.44 3.97
N GLN A 28 -24.15 6.80 2.92
CA GLN A 28 -24.33 5.36 2.68
C GLN A 28 -23.43 4.51 3.58
N TYR A 29 -22.33 5.08 4.11
CA TYR A 29 -21.32 4.34 4.83
C TYR A 29 -21.17 4.80 6.28
N ARG A 30 -20.97 3.82 7.16
CA ARG A 30 -20.46 3.99 8.53
C ARG A 30 -19.08 3.38 8.57
N ILE A 31 -18.07 4.17 8.90
CA ILE A 31 -16.68 3.73 8.91
C ILE A 31 -16.30 3.21 10.29
N ARG A 32 -15.68 2.03 10.31
CA ARG A 32 -15.08 1.39 11.50
C ARG A 32 -13.59 1.23 11.27
N GLY A 33 -12.77 1.95 12.01
CA GLY A 33 -11.31 1.82 11.99
C GLY A 33 -10.84 0.73 12.95
N VAL A 34 -9.93 -0.13 12.50
CA VAL A 34 -9.30 -1.16 13.32
C VAL A 34 -7.88 -0.74 13.65
N THR A 35 -7.52 -0.79 14.94
CA THR A 35 -6.17 -0.50 15.43
C THR A 35 -5.82 -1.37 16.65
N ARG A 36 -4.53 -1.62 16.87
CA ARG A 36 -4.03 -2.28 18.07
C ARG A 36 -4.09 -1.38 19.31
N ASN A 37 -3.95 -0.07 19.10
CA ASN A 37 -3.95 0.93 20.17
C ASN A 37 -5.01 2.03 19.94
N PRO A 38 -6.24 1.85 20.46
CA PRO A 38 -7.30 2.84 20.37
C PRO A 38 -6.99 4.17 21.08
N ASP A 39 -6.09 4.13 22.06
CA ASP A 39 -5.71 5.30 22.85
C ASP A 39 -4.61 6.17 22.23
N SER A 40 -4.07 5.74 21.08
CA SER A 40 -3.06 6.52 20.35
C SER A 40 -3.62 7.87 19.90
N ALA A 41 -2.75 8.88 19.82
CA ALA A 41 -3.15 10.22 19.33
C ALA A 41 -3.83 10.14 17.94
N ALA A 42 -3.30 9.30 17.04
CA ALA A 42 -3.87 9.11 15.72
C ALA A 42 -5.28 8.48 15.74
N ALA A 43 -5.52 7.52 16.64
CA ALA A 43 -6.86 6.93 16.79
C ALA A 43 -7.85 7.93 17.40
N LYS A 44 -7.43 8.73 18.38
CA LYS A 44 -8.26 9.79 18.98
C LYS A 44 -8.68 10.86 17.98
N VAL A 45 -7.82 11.22 17.03
CA VAL A 45 -8.19 12.12 15.93
C VAL A 45 -9.32 11.50 15.11
N LEU A 46 -9.22 10.23 14.71
CA LEU A 46 -10.28 9.57 13.96
C LEU A 46 -11.62 9.52 14.74
N VAL A 47 -11.56 9.28 16.05
CA VAL A 47 -12.76 9.33 16.92
C VAL A 47 -13.39 10.72 16.90
N SER A 48 -12.59 11.80 16.97
CA SER A 48 -13.09 13.17 16.91
C SER A 48 -13.72 13.52 15.55
N GLU A 49 -13.35 12.80 14.49
CA GLU A 49 -13.93 12.89 13.15
C GLU A 49 -15.18 11.99 12.97
N GLY A 50 -15.65 11.34 14.04
CA GLY A 50 -16.83 10.49 14.03
C GLY A 50 -16.60 9.06 13.54
N ILE A 51 -15.36 8.61 13.44
CA ILE A 51 -15.02 7.25 13.05
C ILE A 51 -15.09 6.31 14.26
N GLU A 52 -15.85 5.22 14.15
CA GLU A 52 -15.86 4.16 15.16
C GLU A 52 -14.48 3.50 15.19
N ILE A 53 -13.84 3.40 16.36
CA ILE A 53 -12.57 2.71 16.54
C ILE A 53 -12.76 1.44 17.36
N VAL A 54 -12.30 0.32 16.81
CA VAL A 54 -12.30 -0.98 17.49
C VAL A 54 -10.88 -1.51 17.63
N LYS A 55 -10.62 -2.16 18.76
CA LYS A 55 -9.34 -2.81 19.02
C LYS A 55 -9.33 -4.20 18.40
N ALA A 56 -8.32 -4.48 17.58
CA ALA A 56 -7.98 -5.84 17.16
C ALA A 56 -6.49 -5.94 16.80
N ASP A 57 -5.95 -7.15 16.87
CA ASP A 57 -4.58 -7.49 16.52
C ASP A 57 -4.57 -8.46 15.33
N LEU A 58 -3.72 -8.24 14.34
CA LEU A 58 -3.56 -9.12 13.18
C LEU A 58 -3.09 -10.54 13.57
N ASN A 59 -2.46 -10.67 14.72
CA ASN A 59 -2.04 -11.97 15.26
C ASN A 59 -3.15 -12.70 16.03
N ASP A 60 -4.30 -12.06 16.25
CA ASP A 60 -5.43 -12.63 16.98
C ASP A 60 -6.68 -12.72 16.09
N LEU A 61 -6.89 -13.90 15.50
CA LEU A 61 -8.03 -14.21 14.65
C LEU A 61 -9.38 -13.92 15.33
N LYS A 62 -9.49 -14.16 16.63
CA LYS A 62 -10.75 -13.92 17.36
C LYS A 62 -11.08 -12.44 17.44
N SER A 63 -10.08 -11.62 17.75
CA SER A 63 -10.25 -10.15 17.79
C SER A 63 -10.61 -9.58 16.42
N LEU A 64 -9.99 -10.08 15.35
CA LEU A 64 -10.33 -9.69 13.97
C LEU A 64 -11.75 -10.07 13.59
N THR A 65 -12.15 -11.33 13.87
CA THR A 65 -13.51 -11.78 13.58
C THR A 65 -14.56 -10.96 14.32
N ALA A 66 -14.30 -10.62 15.59
CA ALA A 66 -15.18 -9.74 16.36
C ALA A 66 -15.25 -8.33 15.77
N ALA A 67 -14.09 -7.74 15.39
CA ALA A 67 -14.03 -6.41 14.78
C ALA A 67 -14.75 -6.34 13.43
N PHE A 68 -14.81 -7.44 12.70
CA PHE A 68 -15.43 -7.53 11.37
C PHE A 68 -16.94 -7.80 11.40
N GLN A 69 -17.52 -8.09 12.55
CA GLN A 69 -18.96 -8.41 12.65
C GLN A 69 -19.83 -7.30 12.03
N GLY A 70 -20.77 -7.72 11.16
CA GLY A 70 -21.69 -6.84 10.46
C GLY A 70 -21.07 -5.98 9.35
N SER A 71 -19.79 -6.18 9.02
CA SER A 71 -19.13 -5.45 7.93
C SER A 71 -19.71 -5.84 6.57
N HIS A 72 -19.91 -4.83 5.73
CA HIS A 72 -20.30 -5.00 4.32
C HIS A 72 -19.10 -4.84 3.40
N ILE A 73 -18.17 -3.96 3.76
CA ILE A 73 -16.91 -3.75 3.06
C ILE A 73 -15.77 -3.89 4.07
N ILE A 74 -14.71 -4.61 3.73
CA ILE A 74 -13.51 -4.72 4.55
C ILE A 74 -12.31 -4.33 3.70
N PHE A 75 -11.53 -3.36 4.17
CA PHE A 75 -10.20 -3.07 3.65
C PHE A 75 -9.16 -3.77 4.52
N GLY A 76 -8.44 -4.73 3.94
CA GLY A 76 -7.39 -5.51 4.59
C GLY A 76 -6.00 -5.08 4.16
N VAL A 77 -5.12 -4.85 5.12
CA VAL A 77 -3.71 -4.51 4.90
C VAL A 77 -2.85 -5.05 6.04
N THR A 78 -1.67 -5.52 5.72
CA THR A 78 -0.61 -5.89 6.67
C THR A 78 0.56 -4.92 6.55
N ASP A 79 1.49 -4.98 7.49
CA ASP A 79 2.68 -4.12 7.51
C ASP A 79 3.92 -4.93 7.92
N TYR A 80 4.66 -5.37 6.92
CA TYR A 80 5.94 -6.08 7.05
C TYR A 80 6.94 -5.30 7.93
N TRP A 81 6.99 -3.98 7.76
CA TRP A 81 8.00 -3.13 8.39
C TRP A 81 7.85 -3.00 9.90
N ASN A 82 6.67 -3.25 10.45
CA ASN A 82 6.47 -3.34 11.90
C ASN A 82 7.23 -4.52 12.53
N SER A 83 7.34 -5.63 11.81
CA SER A 83 7.97 -6.86 12.30
C SER A 83 9.47 -6.92 11.96
N TYR A 84 9.86 -6.24 10.90
CA TYR A 84 11.22 -6.29 10.36
C TYR A 84 12.33 -5.91 11.35
N PRO A 85 12.25 -4.80 12.12
CA PRO A 85 13.31 -4.42 13.06
C PRO A 85 13.52 -5.46 14.18
N MET A 86 12.44 -6.16 14.53
CA MET A 86 12.46 -7.13 15.64
C MET A 86 12.95 -8.50 15.19
N TYR A 87 12.59 -8.94 14.00
CA TYR A 87 12.76 -10.33 13.58
C TYR A 87 13.68 -10.51 12.37
N GLY A 88 14.01 -9.45 11.64
CA GLY A 88 14.73 -9.52 10.36
C GLY A 88 13.86 -10.03 9.20
N PRO A 89 14.40 -10.08 7.97
CA PRO A 89 13.62 -10.22 6.75
C PRO A 89 12.77 -11.50 6.68
N THR A 90 13.38 -12.65 6.89
CA THR A 90 12.69 -13.95 6.75
C THR A 90 11.55 -14.11 7.74
N LYS A 91 11.79 -13.83 9.02
CA LYS A 91 10.79 -13.98 10.06
C LYS A 91 9.68 -12.93 9.95
N ALA A 92 10.02 -11.70 9.54
CA ALA A 92 9.03 -10.66 9.30
C ALA A 92 8.06 -11.04 8.16
N LYS A 93 8.56 -11.68 7.10
CA LYS A 93 7.75 -12.27 6.03
C LYS A 93 6.77 -13.31 6.56
N ASP A 94 7.25 -14.24 7.39
CA ASP A 94 6.41 -15.29 7.97
C ASP A 94 5.31 -14.70 8.86
N VAL A 95 5.64 -13.70 9.67
CA VAL A 95 4.65 -12.98 10.51
C VAL A 95 3.61 -12.28 9.62
N GLU A 96 4.03 -11.57 8.57
CA GLU A 96 3.09 -10.91 7.66
C GLU A 96 2.17 -11.91 6.96
N ARG A 97 2.68 -13.05 6.53
CA ARG A 97 1.90 -14.14 5.94
C ARG A 97 0.83 -14.66 6.91
N GLU A 98 1.18 -14.90 8.18
CA GLU A 98 0.23 -15.34 9.20
C GLU A 98 -0.85 -14.29 9.46
N GLN A 99 -0.48 -13.02 9.56
CA GLN A 99 -1.40 -11.91 9.70
C GLN A 99 -2.36 -11.80 8.53
N ALA A 100 -1.86 -11.92 7.31
CA ALA A 100 -2.67 -11.91 6.09
C ALA A 100 -3.64 -13.12 6.06
N SER A 101 -3.18 -14.31 6.46
CA SER A 101 -4.04 -15.50 6.61
C SER A 101 -5.16 -15.27 7.64
N ASN A 102 -4.88 -14.63 8.76
CA ASN A 102 -5.90 -14.30 9.76
C ASN A 102 -6.94 -13.31 9.22
N LEU A 103 -6.51 -12.30 8.45
CA LEU A 103 -7.43 -11.37 7.79
C LEU A 103 -8.36 -12.07 6.81
N VAL A 104 -7.83 -12.95 5.96
CA VAL A 104 -8.61 -13.76 5.00
C VAL A 104 -9.61 -14.63 5.73
N LYS A 105 -9.20 -15.36 6.78
CA LYS A 105 -10.08 -16.21 7.59
C LYS A 105 -11.19 -15.41 8.27
N ALA A 106 -10.83 -14.28 8.90
CA ALA A 106 -11.79 -13.41 9.57
C ALA A 106 -12.82 -12.84 8.57
N ALA A 107 -12.38 -12.36 7.41
CA ALA A 107 -13.26 -11.83 6.37
C ALA A 107 -14.18 -12.93 5.79
N SER A 108 -13.67 -14.14 5.59
CA SER A 108 -14.45 -15.29 5.10
C SER A 108 -15.59 -15.70 6.06
N ALA A 109 -15.47 -15.38 7.33
CA ALA A 109 -16.47 -15.71 8.35
C ALA A 109 -17.59 -14.67 8.47
N ILE A 110 -17.60 -13.59 7.66
CA ILE A 110 -18.57 -12.50 7.76
C ILE A 110 -19.66 -12.65 6.69
N PRO A 111 -20.86 -13.09 7.04
CA PRO A 111 -21.91 -13.38 6.05
C PRO A 111 -22.45 -12.14 5.36
N THR A 112 -22.32 -10.95 5.98
CA THR A 112 -22.75 -9.66 5.43
C THR A 112 -21.74 -9.05 4.46
N LEU A 113 -20.56 -9.68 4.27
CA LEU A 113 -19.50 -9.14 3.44
C LEU A 113 -19.87 -9.13 1.96
N GLU A 114 -19.88 -7.95 1.37
CA GLU A 114 -20.14 -7.72 -0.06
C GLU A 114 -18.85 -7.44 -0.85
N HIS A 115 -17.84 -6.82 -0.21
CA HIS A 115 -16.61 -6.45 -0.86
C HIS A 115 -15.41 -6.54 0.11
N TYR A 116 -14.38 -7.30 -0.29
CA TYR A 116 -13.09 -7.37 0.39
C TYR A 116 -12.03 -6.71 -0.48
N VAL A 117 -11.47 -5.60 -0.04
CA VAL A 117 -10.36 -4.93 -0.73
C VAL A 117 -9.08 -5.31 -0.02
N TRP A 118 -8.26 -6.13 -0.67
CA TRP A 118 -7.02 -6.63 -0.11
C TRP A 118 -5.81 -5.87 -0.69
N SER A 119 -5.05 -5.20 0.16
CA SER A 119 -3.81 -4.53 -0.23
C SER A 119 -2.69 -5.54 -0.40
N THR A 120 -2.38 -5.85 -1.65
CA THR A 120 -1.34 -6.80 -2.03
C THR A 120 -0.08 -6.13 -2.58
N LEU A 121 0.91 -6.95 -2.95
CA LEU A 121 2.17 -6.58 -3.60
C LEU A 121 2.50 -7.61 -4.70
N PRO A 122 3.39 -7.28 -5.64
CA PRO A 122 3.85 -8.26 -6.63
C PRO A 122 4.59 -9.41 -5.95
N LYS A 123 4.60 -10.57 -6.57
CA LYS A 123 5.41 -11.70 -6.10
C LYS A 123 6.84 -11.52 -6.58
N GLY A 124 7.81 -11.58 -5.67
CA GLY A 124 9.23 -11.63 -5.99
C GLY A 124 9.58 -12.87 -6.84
N ASN A 125 10.75 -12.89 -7.40
CA ASN A 125 11.24 -14.03 -8.18
C ASN A 125 12.54 -14.60 -7.59
N LYS A 126 13.06 -15.69 -8.17
CA LYS A 126 14.28 -16.36 -7.66
C LYS A 126 15.54 -15.50 -7.79
N GLU A 127 15.58 -14.62 -8.77
CA GLU A 127 16.72 -13.73 -9.02
C GLU A 127 16.73 -12.55 -8.04
N TYR A 128 15.54 -12.04 -7.73
CA TYR A 128 15.34 -10.95 -6.77
C TYR A 128 14.31 -11.39 -5.72
N PRO A 129 14.74 -12.12 -4.68
CA PRO A 129 13.87 -12.57 -3.58
C PRO A 129 13.59 -11.39 -2.64
N VAL A 130 12.60 -10.60 -2.99
CA VAL A 130 12.18 -9.44 -2.20
C VAL A 130 11.24 -9.92 -1.10
N TYR A 131 11.73 -10.06 0.12
CA TYR A 131 10.99 -10.67 1.23
C TYR A 131 9.67 -9.99 1.54
N HIS A 132 9.61 -8.64 1.50
CA HIS A 132 8.35 -7.92 1.73
C HIS A 132 7.37 -8.03 0.55
N PHE A 133 7.77 -8.59 -0.59
CA PHE A 133 6.88 -8.94 -1.69
C PHE A 133 6.31 -10.35 -1.60
N GLU A 134 6.77 -11.17 -0.67
CA GLU A 134 6.38 -12.59 -0.63
C GLU A 134 5.22 -12.87 0.34
N GLY A 135 5.14 -12.15 1.47
CA GLY A 135 4.12 -12.42 2.49
C GLY A 135 2.68 -12.15 2.02
N LYS A 136 2.47 -11.08 1.27
CA LYS A 136 1.14 -10.69 0.77
C LYS A 136 0.63 -11.54 -0.40
N PRO A 137 1.43 -11.88 -1.43
CA PRO A 137 0.98 -12.77 -2.50
C PRO A 137 0.58 -14.18 -2.07
N GLU A 138 1.17 -14.71 -0.99
CA GLU A 138 0.70 -15.96 -0.42
C GLU A 138 -0.74 -15.85 0.12
N ALA A 139 -1.15 -14.67 0.61
CA ALA A 139 -2.54 -14.42 0.99
C ALA A 139 -3.46 -14.27 -0.23
N ASP A 140 -2.97 -13.80 -1.37
CA ASP A 140 -3.73 -13.78 -2.63
C ASP A 140 -4.15 -15.20 -3.02
N ASP A 141 -3.25 -16.17 -2.84
CA ASP A 141 -3.55 -17.59 -3.09
C ASP A 141 -4.64 -18.12 -2.12
N LEU A 142 -4.59 -17.70 -0.83
CA LEU A 142 -5.63 -18.03 0.13
C LEU A 142 -6.98 -17.40 -0.22
N VAL A 143 -6.98 -16.16 -0.69
CA VAL A 143 -8.21 -15.50 -1.18
C VAL A 143 -8.82 -16.28 -2.33
N ARG A 144 -7.99 -16.76 -3.26
CA ARG A 144 -8.44 -17.52 -4.45
C ARG A 144 -8.86 -18.95 -4.16
N ALA A 145 -8.35 -19.54 -3.08
CA ALA A 145 -8.58 -20.97 -2.76
C ALA A 145 -10.01 -21.29 -2.27
N GLY A 146 -10.71 -20.31 -1.68
CA GLY A 146 -12.06 -20.53 -1.13
C GLY A 146 -13.18 -20.06 -2.06
N PRO A 147 -14.41 -20.56 -1.91
CA PRO A 147 -15.54 -20.16 -2.76
C PRO A 147 -16.14 -18.79 -2.38
N PHE A 148 -15.90 -18.31 -1.17
CA PHE A 148 -16.61 -17.14 -0.63
C PHE A 148 -15.98 -15.80 -1.03
N LEU A 149 -14.65 -15.66 -0.89
CA LEU A 149 -13.96 -14.38 -1.13
C LEU A 149 -13.74 -14.06 -2.61
N PRO A 150 -13.38 -14.99 -3.51
CA PRO A 150 -13.02 -14.63 -4.89
C PRO A 150 -14.03 -13.71 -5.58
N PRO A 151 -15.35 -14.00 -5.57
CA PRO A 151 -16.34 -13.14 -6.24
C PRO A 151 -16.54 -11.78 -5.56
N ARG A 152 -15.99 -11.59 -4.37
CA ARG A 152 -16.13 -10.40 -3.54
C ARG A 152 -14.85 -9.58 -3.41
N THR A 153 -13.73 -10.04 -3.96
CA THR A 153 -12.42 -9.45 -3.69
C THR A 153 -11.89 -8.60 -4.83
N THR A 154 -11.35 -7.45 -4.47
CA THR A 154 -10.41 -6.67 -5.28
C THR A 154 -9.02 -6.82 -4.69
N LEU A 155 -8.03 -7.14 -5.52
CA LEU A 155 -6.61 -7.12 -5.17
C LEU A 155 -6.09 -5.72 -5.51
N PHE A 156 -5.77 -4.92 -4.50
CA PHE A 156 -5.29 -3.56 -4.68
C PHE A 156 -3.79 -3.49 -4.45
N MET A 157 -3.02 -3.27 -5.51
CA MET A 157 -1.57 -3.13 -5.48
C MET A 157 -1.18 -1.66 -5.44
N VAL A 158 -0.70 -1.19 -4.30
CA VAL A 158 -0.17 0.18 -4.16
C VAL A 158 1.28 0.18 -4.57
N CYS A 159 1.62 1.01 -5.58
CA CYS A 159 2.97 1.15 -6.09
C CYS A 159 3.91 1.88 -5.12
N PHE A 160 5.16 2.10 -5.52
CA PHE A 160 6.20 2.71 -4.70
C PHE A 160 5.82 4.13 -4.29
N TYR A 161 5.92 4.43 -3.01
CA TYR A 161 5.54 5.75 -2.50
C TYR A 161 6.57 6.82 -2.85
N ALA A 162 6.14 7.87 -3.57
CA ALA A 162 7.02 8.99 -3.92
C ALA A 162 7.60 9.72 -2.69
N ASN A 163 6.90 9.69 -1.54
CA ASN A 163 7.39 10.25 -0.29
C ASN A 163 8.42 9.37 0.45
N ASN A 164 8.81 8.23 -0.09
CA ASN A 164 9.92 7.42 0.44
C ASN A 164 11.27 8.18 0.41
N LEU A 165 11.37 9.31 -0.29
CA LEU A 165 12.52 10.25 -0.14
C LEU A 165 12.74 10.74 1.30
N GLN A 166 11.77 10.56 2.21
CA GLN A 166 11.92 10.86 3.63
C GLN A 166 12.71 9.77 4.38
N ILE A 167 12.78 8.55 3.83
CA ILE A 167 13.51 7.42 4.42
C ILE A 167 15.01 7.62 4.13
N ALA A 168 15.86 7.41 5.14
CA ALA A 168 17.30 7.69 5.05
C ALA A 168 17.98 7.01 3.84
N SER A 169 17.61 5.77 3.53
CA SER A 169 18.17 5.00 2.41
C SER A 169 17.74 5.49 1.00
N PHE A 170 16.69 6.30 0.92
CA PHE A 170 16.21 6.91 -0.35
C PHE A 170 16.37 8.41 -0.37
N ARG A 171 16.79 9.00 0.75
CA ARG A 171 16.90 10.47 0.88
C ARG A 171 18.05 11.00 0.04
N PRO A 172 17.84 12.06 -0.75
CA PRO A 172 18.94 12.84 -1.32
C PRO A 172 19.60 13.70 -0.23
N TYR A 173 20.91 13.72 -0.20
CA TYR A 173 21.72 14.49 0.74
C TYR A 173 22.32 15.71 0.05
N TRP A 174 22.29 16.86 0.72
CA TRP A 174 22.93 18.08 0.22
C TRP A 174 24.44 17.97 0.32
N ILE A 175 25.12 18.21 -0.80
CA ILE A 175 26.58 18.25 -0.87
C ILE A 175 26.99 19.69 -1.12
N GLU A 176 27.44 20.38 -0.06
CA GLU A 176 27.77 21.79 -0.04
C GLU A 176 28.74 22.16 -1.16
N THR A 177 29.87 21.45 -1.27
CA THR A 177 30.91 21.68 -2.26
C THR A 177 30.47 21.49 -3.70
N ALA A 178 29.43 20.71 -3.94
CA ALA A 178 28.87 20.46 -5.26
C ALA A 178 27.62 21.32 -5.55
N ASN A 179 27.13 22.05 -4.56
CA ASN A 179 25.92 22.89 -4.62
C ASN A 179 24.71 22.12 -5.20
N LYS A 180 24.53 20.87 -4.80
CA LYS A 180 23.41 20.02 -5.26
C LYS A 180 23.09 18.88 -4.29
N TYR A 181 21.90 18.30 -4.46
CA TYR A 181 21.54 17.07 -3.78
C TYR A 181 22.13 15.84 -4.50
N VAL A 182 22.54 14.85 -3.72
CA VAL A 182 23.01 13.56 -4.24
C VAL A 182 22.26 12.42 -3.54
N GLN A 183 21.62 11.54 -4.33
CA GLN A 183 21.09 10.27 -3.85
C GLN A 183 22.05 9.16 -4.25
N PHE A 184 22.43 8.32 -3.29
CA PHE A 184 23.21 7.10 -3.54
C PHE A 184 22.29 5.92 -3.71
N THR A 185 22.51 5.09 -4.73
CA THR A 185 21.72 3.90 -5.04
C THR A 185 22.59 2.72 -5.41
N THR A 186 22.05 1.51 -5.37
CA THR A 186 22.69 0.30 -5.87
C THR A 186 22.16 -0.14 -7.24
N TYR A 187 21.12 0.55 -7.72
CA TYR A 187 20.46 0.31 -8.99
C TYR A 187 20.73 1.45 -9.99
N ASP A 188 20.49 1.16 -11.27
CA ASP A 188 20.67 2.14 -12.34
C ASP A 188 19.78 3.38 -12.12
N PRO A 189 20.31 4.61 -12.20
CA PRO A 189 19.52 5.83 -12.18
C PRO A 189 18.39 5.91 -13.20
N GLU A 190 18.50 5.18 -14.30
CA GLU A 190 17.46 5.07 -15.35
C GLU A 190 16.42 3.95 -15.07
N THR A 191 16.52 3.25 -13.93
CA THR A 191 15.49 2.30 -13.47
C THR A 191 14.12 2.96 -13.45
N ILE A 192 13.16 2.38 -14.17
CA ILE A 192 11.77 2.84 -14.20
C ILE A 192 11.04 2.31 -12.98
N ILE A 193 10.46 3.20 -12.19
CA ILE A 193 9.75 2.91 -10.96
C ILE A 193 8.30 3.35 -11.10
N PRO A 194 7.32 2.47 -10.84
CA PRO A 194 5.91 2.86 -10.76
C PRO A 194 5.66 3.56 -9.42
N PHE A 195 5.12 4.76 -9.45
CA PHE A 195 4.92 5.59 -8.26
C PHE A 195 3.45 5.74 -7.88
N ILE A 196 3.23 5.84 -6.58
CA ILE A 196 2.05 6.42 -5.96
C ILE A 196 2.50 7.60 -5.07
N GLY A 197 1.63 8.58 -4.87
CA GLY A 197 1.93 9.69 -3.96
C GLY A 197 1.51 9.41 -2.52
N ALA A 198 1.03 10.44 -1.85
CA ALA A 198 0.51 10.38 -0.48
C ALA A 198 -0.96 9.91 -0.46
N VAL A 199 -1.59 9.98 0.70
CA VAL A 199 -3.01 9.65 0.95
C VAL A 199 -3.94 10.19 -0.15
N LYS A 200 -3.78 11.46 -0.54
CA LYS A 200 -4.60 12.10 -1.59
C LYS A 200 -4.54 11.42 -2.95
N ASN A 201 -3.45 10.71 -3.26
CA ASN A 201 -3.29 10.00 -4.51
C ASN A 201 -3.86 8.58 -4.47
N ILE A 202 -3.96 7.97 -3.27
CA ILE A 202 -4.57 6.65 -3.06
C ILE A 202 -6.10 6.76 -3.02
N THR A 203 -6.61 7.85 -2.45
CA THR A 203 -8.05 8.10 -2.25
C THR A 203 -8.90 7.92 -3.52
N PRO A 204 -8.54 8.45 -4.71
CA PRO A 204 -9.30 8.24 -5.94
C PRO A 204 -9.42 6.77 -6.35
N PHE A 205 -8.36 5.98 -6.18
CA PHE A 205 -8.39 4.53 -6.47
C PHE A 205 -9.39 3.81 -5.57
N ILE A 206 -9.40 4.11 -4.27
CA ILE A 206 -10.36 3.51 -3.33
C ILE A 206 -11.79 3.90 -3.71
N LYS A 207 -12.04 5.18 -4.06
CA LYS A 207 -13.36 5.61 -4.54
C LYS A 207 -13.77 4.80 -5.77
N ALA A 208 -12.90 4.69 -6.77
CA ALA A 208 -13.16 3.94 -7.99
C ALA A 208 -13.44 2.45 -7.70
N ILE A 209 -12.64 1.80 -6.88
CA ILE A 209 -12.83 0.40 -6.48
C ILE A 209 -14.21 0.18 -5.86
N ILE A 210 -14.60 1.02 -4.91
CA ILE A 210 -15.85 0.84 -4.16
C ILE A 210 -17.07 1.24 -4.98
N SER A 211 -16.94 2.25 -5.85
CA SER A 211 -18.04 2.72 -6.71
C SER A 211 -18.28 1.82 -7.92
N ASN A 212 -17.32 0.98 -8.31
CA ASN A 212 -17.42 0.11 -9.48
C ASN A 212 -17.20 -1.36 -9.14
N PRO A 213 -17.98 -1.94 -8.21
CA PRO A 213 -17.76 -3.29 -7.72
C PRO A 213 -17.86 -4.36 -8.81
N GLU A 214 -18.65 -4.14 -9.86
CA GLU A 214 -18.83 -5.10 -10.96
C GLU A 214 -17.56 -5.25 -11.82
N GLN A 215 -16.75 -4.18 -11.89
CA GLN A 215 -15.48 -4.19 -12.64
C GLN A 215 -14.29 -4.59 -11.79
N THR A 216 -14.34 -4.29 -10.49
CA THR A 216 -13.18 -4.40 -9.60
C THR A 216 -13.19 -5.63 -8.71
N LYS A 217 -14.34 -6.28 -8.47
CA LYS A 217 -14.45 -7.56 -7.75
C LYS A 217 -13.98 -8.74 -8.62
N ASN A 218 -14.28 -9.96 -8.20
CA ASN A 218 -13.90 -11.22 -8.85
C ASN A 218 -12.39 -11.49 -8.89
N GLY A 219 -11.65 -11.00 -7.90
CA GLY A 219 -10.20 -11.14 -7.82
C GLY A 219 -9.45 -10.24 -8.81
N ALA A 220 -10.12 -9.23 -9.36
CA ALA A 220 -9.47 -8.27 -10.24
C ALA A 220 -8.33 -7.55 -9.53
N MET A 221 -7.23 -7.32 -10.26
CA MET A 221 -6.07 -6.55 -9.81
C MET A 221 -6.24 -5.09 -10.21
N VAL A 222 -6.22 -4.21 -9.24
CA VAL A 222 -6.18 -2.75 -9.46
C VAL A 222 -4.81 -2.24 -9.03
N ILE A 223 -4.10 -1.61 -9.96
CA ILE A 223 -2.78 -1.04 -9.71
C ILE A 223 -2.89 0.44 -9.41
N GLY A 224 -2.53 0.82 -8.16
CA GLY A 224 -2.48 2.19 -7.71
C GLY A 224 -1.18 2.87 -8.10
N SER A 225 -1.12 3.40 -9.32
CA SER A 225 0.02 4.17 -9.84
C SER A 225 -0.43 5.51 -10.40
N ILE A 226 0.30 6.58 -10.12
CA ILE A 226 0.10 7.91 -10.72
C ILE A 226 1.02 8.16 -11.91
N GLY A 227 1.93 7.24 -12.18
CA GLY A 227 2.87 7.30 -13.31
C GLY A 227 4.13 6.50 -13.05
N GLN A 228 4.94 6.41 -14.10
CA GLN A 228 6.23 5.72 -14.08
C GLN A 228 7.33 6.72 -14.44
N TRP A 229 8.36 6.78 -13.61
CA TRP A 229 9.51 7.68 -13.85
C TRP A 229 10.81 6.96 -13.52
N THR A 230 11.89 7.41 -14.15
CA THR A 230 13.21 6.97 -13.73
C THR A 230 13.55 7.52 -12.34
N ALA A 231 14.39 6.80 -11.59
CA ALA A 231 14.90 7.29 -10.31
C ALA A 231 15.53 8.68 -10.44
N LYS A 232 16.29 8.89 -11.51
CA LYS A 232 16.92 10.19 -11.85
C LYS A 232 15.87 11.30 -12.03
N LYS A 233 14.78 11.03 -12.77
CA LYS A 233 13.71 12.01 -12.97
C LYS A 233 12.99 12.30 -11.65
N TRP A 234 12.64 11.28 -10.87
CA TRP A 234 11.97 11.43 -9.57
C TRP A 234 12.74 12.36 -8.63
N VAL A 235 14.03 12.10 -8.45
CA VAL A 235 14.89 12.91 -7.57
C VAL A 235 15.14 14.31 -8.15
N GLY A 236 15.29 14.41 -9.48
CA GLY A 236 15.46 15.67 -10.20
C GLY A 236 14.27 16.61 -10.03
N GLU A 237 13.04 16.13 -10.23
CA GLU A 237 11.80 16.90 -10.05
C GLU A 237 11.61 17.32 -8.58
N TRP A 238 11.94 16.43 -7.64
CA TRP A 238 11.92 16.77 -6.22
C TRP A 238 12.87 17.92 -5.86
N ALA A 239 14.08 17.95 -6.43
CA ALA A 239 15.06 19.02 -6.21
C ALA A 239 14.66 20.31 -6.93
N ALA A 240 14.22 20.21 -8.19
CA ALA A 240 13.77 21.36 -8.99
C ALA A 240 12.64 22.13 -8.30
N ALA A 241 11.69 21.43 -7.68
CA ALA A 241 10.63 22.04 -6.89
C ALA A 241 11.13 22.82 -5.64
N ARG A 242 12.41 22.69 -5.32
CA ARG A 242 13.11 23.40 -4.22
C ARG A 242 14.13 24.41 -4.74
N GLY A 243 14.12 24.69 -6.05
CA GLY A 243 15.11 25.60 -6.68
C GLY A 243 16.53 25.04 -6.71
N ALA A 244 16.70 23.73 -6.61
CA ALA A 244 17.99 23.05 -6.54
C ALA A 244 18.17 22.02 -7.66
N GLN A 245 19.40 21.56 -7.84
CA GLN A 245 19.73 20.42 -8.70
C GLN A 245 19.91 19.15 -7.88
N ALA A 246 19.71 17.99 -8.51
CA ALA A 246 20.02 16.71 -7.92
C ALA A 246 20.73 15.77 -8.90
N GLN A 247 21.46 14.82 -8.35
CA GLN A 247 22.11 13.74 -9.07
C GLN A 247 21.85 12.42 -8.35
N VAL A 248 21.50 11.37 -9.10
CA VAL A 248 21.47 10.00 -8.60
C VAL A 248 22.78 9.34 -9.00
N VAL A 249 23.46 8.75 -8.03
CA VAL A 249 24.78 8.11 -8.20
C VAL A 249 24.68 6.65 -7.81
N GLN A 250 24.92 5.78 -8.78
CA GLN A 250 25.02 4.35 -8.51
C GLN A 250 26.37 4.05 -7.84
N ILE A 251 26.33 3.31 -6.75
CA ILE A 251 27.48 2.82 -6.00
C ILE A 251 27.38 1.31 -5.79
N SER A 252 28.48 0.68 -5.37
CA SER A 252 28.46 -0.76 -5.07
C SER A 252 27.55 -1.06 -3.87
N GLN A 253 26.99 -2.28 -3.82
CA GLN A 253 26.22 -2.74 -2.66
C GLN A 253 27.04 -2.66 -1.37
N LYS A 254 28.34 -2.94 -1.45
CA LYS A 254 29.27 -2.86 -0.32
C LYS A 254 29.37 -1.43 0.22
N ASP A 255 29.55 -0.44 -0.66
CA ASP A 255 29.67 0.95 -0.26
C ASP A 255 28.33 1.49 0.25
N TYR A 256 27.23 1.09 -0.37
CA TYR A 256 25.89 1.45 0.08
C TYR A 256 25.62 0.93 1.50
N ASN A 257 25.97 -0.33 1.80
CA ASN A 257 25.83 -0.91 3.13
C ASN A 257 26.74 -0.25 4.16
N ALA A 258 27.86 0.31 3.76
CA ALA A 258 28.76 1.06 4.64
C ALA A 258 28.23 2.44 5.03
N LEU A 259 27.37 3.06 4.19
CA LEU A 259 26.76 4.37 4.48
C LEU A 259 25.66 4.29 5.52
N TRP A 260 24.95 3.18 5.64
CA TRP A 260 23.80 3.02 6.54
C TRP A 260 23.99 1.88 7.54
N PRO A 261 23.73 2.11 8.84
CA PRO A 261 23.93 1.10 9.90
C PRO A 261 22.91 -0.04 9.87
N TRP A 262 22.02 -0.06 8.89
CA TRP A 262 20.97 -1.08 8.73
C TRP A 262 21.21 -1.93 7.48
N PRO A 263 22.27 -2.80 7.44
CA PRO A 263 22.66 -3.51 6.22
C PRO A 263 21.52 -4.35 5.61
N ARG A 264 20.68 -4.95 6.46
CA ARG A 264 19.54 -5.77 5.97
C ARG A 264 18.46 -4.94 5.28
N TRP A 265 18.24 -3.72 5.74
CA TRP A 265 17.32 -2.78 5.09
C TRP A 265 17.81 -2.38 3.70
N SER A 266 19.09 -2.08 3.58
CA SER A 266 19.69 -1.68 2.31
C SER A 266 19.67 -2.81 1.28
N GLU A 267 19.89 -4.05 1.73
CA GLU A 267 19.78 -5.24 0.89
C GLU A 267 18.37 -5.44 0.36
N GLU A 268 17.36 -5.36 1.22
CA GLU A 268 15.95 -5.49 0.88
C GLU A 268 15.52 -4.42 -0.12
N SER A 269 15.93 -3.15 0.11
CA SER A 269 15.65 -2.03 -0.79
C SER A 269 16.34 -2.19 -2.14
N ALA A 270 17.57 -2.68 -2.16
CA ALA A 270 18.30 -2.94 -3.39
C ALA A 270 17.66 -4.06 -4.22
N LEU A 271 17.24 -5.15 -3.59
CA LEU A 271 16.52 -6.25 -4.24
C LEU A 271 15.23 -5.75 -4.88
N MET A 272 14.45 -4.94 -4.16
CA MET A 272 13.21 -4.36 -4.67
C MET A 272 13.45 -3.48 -5.90
N MET A 273 14.45 -2.61 -5.87
CA MET A 273 14.74 -1.71 -7.00
C MET A 273 15.31 -2.46 -8.21
N ASN A 274 16.14 -3.46 -7.99
CA ASN A 274 16.60 -4.33 -9.07
C ASN A 274 15.48 -5.20 -9.65
N TYR A 275 14.48 -5.57 -8.85
CA TYR A 275 13.27 -6.22 -9.33
C TYR A 275 12.49 -5.34 -10.32
N PHE A 276 12.40 -4.02 -10.10
CA PHE A 276 11.76 -3.10 -11.03
C PHE A 276 12.49 -2.94 -12.38
N ASN A 277 13.81 -3.27 -12.45
CA ASN A 277 14.55 -3.33 -13.70
C ASN A 277 14.18 -4.53 -14.59
N LEU A 278 13.48 -5.52 -14.06
CA LEU A 278 12.92 -6.56 -14.89
C LEU A 278 11.80 -5.95 -15.72
N ASP A 279 11.72 -6.38 -16.97
CA ASP A 279 10.67 -6.00 -17.92
C ASP A 279 9.33 -6.56 -17.40
N ILE A 280 8.83 -5.92 -16.35
CA ILE A 280 7.50 -6.22 -15.82
C ILE A 280 6.55 -5.57 -16.80
N THR A 281 6.01 -6.37 -17.71
CA THR A 281 4.95 -5.95 -18.62
C THR A 281 3.87 -5.27 -17.77
N PRO A 282 3.61 -3.98 -17.95
CA PRO A 282 2.64 -3.29 -17.10
C PRO A 282 1.29 -3.94 -17.32
N VAL A 283 0.72 -4.48 -16.28
CA VAL A 283 -0.72 -4.65 -16.21
C VAL A 283 -1.30 -3.25 -16.36
N GLU A 284 -2.37 -3.11 -17.14
CA GLU A 284 -3.06 -1.87 -17.51
C GLU A 284 -2.81 -0.68 -16.58
N THR A 285 -2.24 0.40 -17.07
CA THR A 285 -1.93 1.60 -16.28
C THR A 285 -3.20 2.34 -15.91
N LEU A 286 -3.17 3.19 -14.87
CA LEU A 286 -4.30 4.07 -14.54
C LEU A 286 -4.73 4.92 -15.76
N GLU A 287 -3.79 5.30 -16.61
CA GLU A 287 -4.05 6.08 -17.82
C GLU A 287 -4.84 5.26 -18.86
N GLU A 288 -4.51 3.98 -19.01
CA GLU A 288 -5.27 3.05 -19.88
C GLU A 288 -6.63 2.74 -19.26
N TRP A 289 -6.68 2.47 -17.98
CA TRP A 289 -7.92 2.28 -17.24
C TRP A 289 -8.81 3.55 -17.27
N ALA A 290 -8.23 4.73 -17.07
CA ALA A 290 -8.96 6.01 -17.16
C ALA A 290 -9.48 6.34 -18.56
N LYS A 291 -8.87 5.82 -19.63
CA LYS A 291 -9.38 5.93 -20.99
C LYS A 291 -10.60 5.04 -21.24
N THR A 292 -10.72 3.94 -20.51
CA THR A 292 -11.87 3.02 -20.59
C THR A 292 -12.98 3.36 -19.59
N TYR A 293 -12.70 4.27 -18.65
CA TYR A 293 -13.58 4.66 -17.56
C TYR A 293 -14.08 6.09 -17.76
N GLU A 294 -15.33 6.24 -18.18
CA GLU A 294 -16.02 7.53 -18.11
C GLU A 294 -16.30 7.87 -16.64
N LEU A 295 -15.56 8.84 -16.10
CA LEU A 295 -15.91 9.45 -14.82
C LEU A 295 -17.34 10.01 -14.95
N PRO A 296 -18.24 9.72 -13.99
CA PRO A 296 -19.53 10.39 -13.96
C PRO A 296 -19.28 11.90 -13.98
N ASP A 297 -20.03 12.61 -14.84
CA ASP A 297 -19.95 14.06 -14.98
C ASP A 297 -20.13 14.69 -13.57
N PRO A 298 -19.14 15.48 -13.07
CA PRO A 298 -19.26 16.15 -11.79
C PRO A 298 -20.51 17.04 -11.67
N SER A 299 -21.08 17.47 -12.80
CA SER A 299 -22.28 18.27 -12.86
C SER A 299 -23.58 17.45 -12.73
N SER A 300 -23.51 16.11 -12.81
CA SER A 300 -24.70 15.24 -12.80
C SER A 300 -25.32 15.02 -11.41
N GLY A 301 -24.71 15.51 -10.34
CA GLY A 301 -25.24 15.42 -8.96
C GLY A 301 -25.39 13.98 -8.41
N SER A 302 -24.86 12.97 -9.09
CA SER A 302 -24.90 11.56 -8.69
C SER A 302 -23.60 11.17 -8.00
N TYR A 303 -23.35 11.71 -6.79
CA TYR A 303 -22.30 11.25 -5.89
C TYR A 303 -22.91 10.52 -4.69
#